data_bfb2f2a827f69b8f4c635c35e305569c
#
_entry.id   bfb2f2a827f69b8f4c635c35e305569c
#
_cell.length_a   1.000
_cell.length_b   1.000
_cell.length_c   1.000
_cell.angle_alpha   90.00
_cell.angle_beta   90.00
_cell.angle_gamma   90.00
#
_symmetry.space_group_name_H-M   'P 1'
#
loop_
_entity.id
_entity.type
_entity.pdbx_description
1 polymer ?
#
loop_
_entity_poly.entity_id
_entity_poly.type
_entity_poly.pdbx_seq_one_letter_code
_entity_poly.pdbx_strand_id
1 'polypeptide(L)'
;MKRRTVLTAIGAGTVAGIAVPVAASAAEETTPSTPAKAAARIAEIYRQESAEAGGTWQAYITVANTDGTLITAVDEESGKVVDAWSTNKFPVAATVLDRVDKGTADLHTEVEVADPFIVWSGDGVIPFDGAYPSRISLGHAISLLLSISEDTSSRLCSQIVTAAEINAYMQTQGLPNTQVEVIPGSRRWYLGWTSAREMHDLWQKLVRGRLLSAASTEYLVKIMRSPNAFAEGIRSKLGTVERGRVATKAGWMDTGRCEAGVIYDAAGAPVVTYSLYADHPDHQDDYSGNHPLIAARARMGRRFVRAVDRIAGAPGLELEPETYRPSNG
;
A
#
# COMPACT_ATOMS: atom_id res chain seq x y z
N MET A 1 -6.92 -72.83 14.74
CA MET A 1 -7.90 -73.79 14.17
C MET A 1 -9.12 -73.08 13.63
N LYS A 2 -9.55 -73.49 12.43
CA LYS A 2 -10.82 -73.19 11.71
C LYS A 2 -10.98 -71.82 11.05
N ARG A 3 -10.68 -71.80 9.74
CA ARG A 3 -11.17 -70.91 8.71
C ARG A 3 -12.70 -71.04 8.58
N ARG A 4 -13.40 -69.95 8.36
CA ARG A 4 -14.71 -69.96 7.72
C ARG A 4 -14.72 -68.93 6.60
N THR A 5 -14.79 -69.46 5.39
CA THR A 5 -15.08 -68.80 4.14
C THR A 5 -16.60 -68.52 4.10
N VAL A 6 -16.98 -67.30 3.74
CA VAL A 6 -18.34 -66.98 3.31
C VAL A 6 -18.24 -66.24 1.96
N LEU A 7 -18.73 -66.92 0.94
CA LEU A 7 -19.07 -66.33 -0.35
C LEU A 7 -20.36 -65.54 -0.20
N THR A 8 -20.43 -64.35 -0.78
CA THR A 8 -21.74 -63.76 -1.11
C THR A 8 -21.65 -62.91 -2.37
N ALA A 9 -22.51 -63.24 -3.24
CA ALA A 9 -23.06 -62.73 -4.47
C ALA A 9 -22.73 -61.34 -4.99
N ILE A 10 -22.42 -61.31 -6.29
CA ILE A 10 -22.30 -60.18 -7.17
C ILE A 10 -23.72 -59.68 -7.52
N GLY A 11 -24.06 -58.46 -7.10
CA GLY A 11 -25.21 -57.71 -7.59
C GLY A 11 -24.76 -56.69 -8.64
N ALA A 12 -25.19 -56.88 -9.88
CA ALA A 12 -24.98 -55.90 -10.95
C ALA A 12 -25.92 -54.71 -10.74
N GLY A 13 -25.34 -53.59 -10.27
CA GLY A 13 -26.00 -52.28 -10.19
C GLY A 13 -25.59 -51.41 -11.38
N THR A 14 -26.54 -51.06 -12.23
CA THR A 14 -26.40 -50.08 -13.29
C THR A 14 -26.09 -48.70 -12.69
N VAL A 15 -24.85 -48.21 -12.91
CA VAL A 15 -24.46 -46.85 -12.54
C VAL A 15 -24.99 -45.91 -13.63
N ALA A 16 -26.05 -45.17 -13.31
CA ALA A 16 -26.46 -44.04 -14.12
C ALA A 16 -25.36 -42.95 -14.02
N GLY A 17 -24.70 -42.70 -15.11
CA GLY A 17 -23.69 -41.66 -15.20
C GLY A 17 -24.28 -40.26 -14.97
N ILE A 18 -23.99 -39.67 -13.83
CA ILE A 18 -24.23 -38.25 -13.62
C ILE A 18 -23.15 -37.53 -14.42
N ALA A 19 -23.54 -36.90 -15.52
CA ALA A 19 -22.70 -35.97 -16.25
C ALA A 19 -22.45 -34.77 -15.33
N VAL A 20 -21.24 -34.69 -14.74
CA VAL A 20 -20.76 -33.50 -14.07
C VAL A 20 -20.53 -32.44 -15.17
N PRO A 21 -21.18 -31.27 -15.09
CA PRO A 21 -20.90 -30.23 -16.05
C PRO A 21 -19.42 -29.86 -15.92
N VAL A 22 -18.67 -30.02 -17.00
CA VAL A 22 -17.30 -29.52 -17.13
C VAL A 22 -17.40 -28.03 -16.90
N ALA A 23 -16.80 -27.58 -15.80
CA ALA A 23 -16.66 -26.15 -15.51
C ALA A 23 -16.12 -25.44 -16.76
N ALA A 24 -16.82 -24.42 -17.20
CA ALA A 24 -16.42 -23.60 -18.32
C ALA A 24 -14.97 -23.20 -18.11
N SER A 25 -14.11 -23.54 -19.06
CA SER A 25 -12.74 -23.08 -19.16
C SER A 25 -12.77 -21.57 -18.95
N ALA A 26 -12.12 -21.10 -17.89
CA ALA A 26 -11.86 -19.67 -17.74
C ALA A 26 -11.13 -19.22 -19.00
N ALA A 27 -11.80 -18.44 -19.85
CA ALA A 27 -11.19 -17.88 -21.04
C ALA A 27 -9.89 -17.21 -20.58
N GLU A 28 -8.77 -17.53 -21.23
CA GLU A 28 -7.48 -16.87 -20.99
C GLU A 28 -7.73 -15.37 -21.11
N GLU A 29 -7.68 -14.67 -19.98
CA GLU A 29 -7.88 -13.21 -19.95
C GLU A 29 -6.78 -12.59 -20.79
N THR A 30 -7.11 -12.14 -21.99
CA THR A 30 -6.12 -11.48 -22.87
C THR A 30 -5.58 -10.24 -22.18
N THR A 31 -4.27 -10.22 -21.94
CA THR A 31 -3.59 -9.07 -21.32
C THR A 31 -3.80 -7.83 -22.18
N PRO A 32 -4.29 -6.70 -21.62
CA PRO A 32 -4.51 -5.48 -22.35
C PRO A 32 -3.24 -5.00 -23.08
N SER A 33 -3.43 -4.41 -24.26
CA SER A 33 -2.35 -3.90 -25.09
C SER A 33 -2.34 -2.36 -25.23
N THR A 34 -3.27 -1.67 -24.57
CA THR A 34 -3.32 -0.20 -24.54
C THR A 34 -3.69 0.29 -23.14
N PRO A 35 -3.24 1.49 -22.72
CA PRO A 35 -3.58 2.08 -21.44
C PRO A 35 -5.11 2.17 -21.20
N ALA A 36 -5.89 2.51 -22.23
CA ALA A 36 -7.35 2.58 -22.12
C ALA A 36 -7.98 1.21 -21.83
N LYS A 37 -7.53 0.13 -22.48
CA LYS A 37 -7.98 -1.24 -22.19
C LYS A 37 -7.54 -1.69 -20.82
N ALA A 38 -6.34 -1.32 -20.38
CA ALA A 38 -5.85 -1.61 -19.04
C ALA A 38 -6.69 -0.88 -17.96
N ALA A 39 -7.02 0.39 -18.19
CA ALA A 39 -7.90 1.15 -17.29
C ALA A 39 -9.29 0.52 -17.18
N ALA A 40 -9.91 0.15 -18.31
CA ALA A 40 -11.20 -0.55 -18.31
C ALA A 40 -11.12 -1.88 -17.55
N ARG A 41 -10.04 -2.65 -17.73
CA ARG A 41 -9.82 -3.91 -17.01
C ARG A 41 -9.62 -3.71 -15.51
N ILE A 42 -8.86 -2.71 -15.11
CA ILE A 42 -8.66 -2.33 -13.70
C ILE A 42 -9.99 -1.93 -13.05
N ALA A 43 -10.83 -1.16 -13.75
CA ALA A 43 -12.15 -0.79 -13.27
C ALA A 43 -13.07 -2.01 -13.06
N GLU A 44 -13.01 -2.99 -13.96
CA GLU A 44 -13.75 -4.24 -13.82
C GLU A 44 -13.29 -5.06 -12.62
N ILE A 45 -11.97 -5.22 -12.46
CA ILE A 45 -11.35 -5.92 -11.33
C ILE A 45 -11.75 -5.25 -10.01
N TYR A 46 -11.62 -3.92 -9.92
CA TYR A 46 -11.98 -3.17 -8.73
C TYR A 46 -13.45 -3.41 -8.35
N ARG A 47 -14.39 -3.23 -9.29
CA ARG A 47 -15.82 -3.42 -9.05
C ARG A 47 -16.15 -4.86 -8.57
N GLN A 48 -15.50 -5.85 -9.15
CA GLN A 48 -15.71 -7.24 -8.76
C GLN A 48 -15.20 -7.51 -7.34
N GLU A 49 -13.96 -7.12 -7.05
CA GLU A 49 -13.31 -7.43 -5.78
C GLU A 49 -13.88 -6.60 -4.61
N SER A 50 -14.24 -5.33 -4.84
CA SER A 50 -14.90 -4.50 -3.82
C SER A 50 -16.31 -4.98 -3.50
N ALA A 51 -17.09 -5.38 -4.52
CA ALA A 51 -18.42 -5.95 -4.31
C ALA A 51 -18.38 -7.29 -3.56
N GLU A 52 -17.40 -8.16 -3.86
CA GLU A 52 -17.22 -9.43 -3.16
C GLU A 52 -16.80 -9.23 -1.70
N ALA A 53 -15.95 -8.23 -1.44
CA ALA A 53 -15.47 -7.93 -0.09
C ALA A 53 -16.54 -7.28 0.79
N GLY A 54 -17.51 -6.60 0.19
CA GLY A 54 -18.47 -5.78 0.93
C GLY A 54 -17.85 -4.52 1.52
N GLY A 55 -18.49 -3.95 2.54
CA GLY A 55 -18.09 -2.69 3.15
C GLY A 55 -18.38 -1.48 2.28
N THR A 56 -17.83 -0.33 2.67
CA THR A 56 -17.91 0.94 1.90
C THR A 56 -16.52 1.29 1.40
N TRP A 57 -16.44 1.78 0.16
CA TRP A 57 -15.16 2.08 -0.49
C TRP A 57 -15.11 3.53 -0.96
N GLN A 58 -13.93 4.11 -0.84
CA GLN A 58 -13.53 5.36 -1.50
C GLN A 58 -12.25 5.07 -2.26
N ALA A 59 -12.28 5.29 -3.56
CA ALA A 59 -11.17 4.87 -4.41
C ALA A 59 -10.88 5.86 -5.54
N TYR A 60 -9.61 6.05 -5.82
CA TYR A 60 -9.17 6.71 -7.04
C TYR A 60 -8.01 5.95 -7.66
N ILE A 61 -8.20 5.49 -8.92
CA ILE A 61 -7.20 4.71 -9.64
C ILE A 61 -7.05 5.27 -11.04
N THR A 62 -5.81 5.50 -11.46
CA THR A 62 -5.49 5.93 -12.81
C THR A 62 -4.45 5.05 -13.47
N VAL A 63 -4.50 4.97 -14.80
CA VAL A 63 -3.48 4.36 -15.65
C VAL A 63 -2.82 5.45 -16.46
N ALA A 64 -1.51 5.48 -16.49
CA ALA A 64 -0.75 6.46 -17.24
C ALA A 64 -0.64 6.09 -18.72
N ASN A 65 -0.75 7.09 -19.60
CA ASN A 65 -0.29 7.03 -20.99
C ASN A 65 1.21 7.32 -21.06
N THR A 66 1.84 6.93 -22.14
CA THR A 66 3.26 7.20 -22.40
C THR A 66 3.61 8.70 -22.53
N ASP A 67 2.62 9.55 -22.82
CA ASP A 67 2.76 11.01 -22.82
C ASP A 67 2.59 11.64 -21.42
N GLY A 68 2.34 10.82 -20.39
CA GLY A 68 2.12 11.27 -19.01
C GLY A 68 0.70 11.70 -18.70
N THR A 69 -0.24 11.69 -19.64
CA THR A 69 -1.66 11.89 -19.34
C THR A 69 -2.21 10.69 -18.58
N LEU A 70 -3.24 10.92 -17.75
CA LEU A 70 -3.85 9.89 -16.92
C LEU A 70 -5.24 9.52 -17.43
N ILE A 71 -5.50 8.22 -17.52
CA ILE A 71 -6.82 7.67 -17.76
C ILE A 71 -7.39 7.23 -16.42
N THR A 72 -8.50 7.82 -16.00
CA THR A 72 -9.22 7.41 -14.80
C THR A 72 -9.86 6.03 -15.02
N ALA A 73 -9.42 5.05 -14.23
CA ALA A 73 -10.02 3.73 -14.19
C ALA A 73 -11.14 3.66 -13.14
N VAL A 74 -10.92 4.23 -11.97
CA VAL A 74 -11.89 4.26 -10.87
C VAL A 74 -11.93 5.67 -10.26
N ASP A 75 -13.14 6.14 -10.00
CA ASP A 75 -13.41 7.35 -9.25
C ASP A 75 -14.68 7.11 -8.42
N GLU A 76 -14.51 6.54 -7.23
CA GLU A 76 -15.60 6.20 -6.33
C GLU A 76 -15.48 7.01 -5.05
N GLU A 77 -16.39 7.97 -4.87
CA GLU A 77 -16.37 8.92 -3.74
C GLU A 77 -14.97 9.47 -3.41
N SER A 78 -14.10 9.60 -4.42
CA SER A 78 -12.66 9.83 -4.22
C SER A 78 -12.34 11.15 -3.51
N GLY A 79 -13.25 12.12 -3.55
CA GLY A 79 -13.12 13.40 -2.85
C GLY A 79 -13.61 13.40 -1.40
N LYS A 80 -14.26 12.32 -0.96
CA LYS A 80 -14.73 12.21 0.43
C LYS A 80 -13.56 12.16 1.39
N VAL A 81 -13.61 12.97 2.43
CA VAL A 81 -12.62 12.97 3.51
C VAL A 81 -12.85 11.75 4.39
N VAL A 82 -11.79 11.02 4.64
CA VAL A 82 -11.77 9.77 5.42
C VAL A 82 -10.58 9.77 6.37
N ASP A 83 -10.61 8.92 7.38
CA ASP A 83 -9.47 8.68 8.23
C ASP A 83 -8.31 8.11 7.41
N ALA A 84 -7.14 8.70 7.57
CA ALA A 84 -5.97 8.34 6.79
C ALA A 84 -5.19 7.16 7.38
N TRP A 85 -5.31 6.98 8.69
CA TRP A 85 -4.46 6.06 9.44
C TRP A 85 -3.01 6.12 8.98
N SER A 86 -2.33 4.99 8.94
CA SER A 86 -0.91 4.97 8.60
C SER A 86 -0.56 5.37 7.16
N THR A 87 -1.51 5.63 6.26
CA THR A 87 -1.16 6.22 4.96
C THR A 87 -0.61 7.64 5.12
N ASN A 88 -1.04 8.39 6.15
CA ASN A 88 -0.49 9.72 6.45
C ASN A 88 0.94 9.72 7.01
N LYS A 89 1.55 8.57 7.23
CA LYS A 89 3.00 8.48 7.45
C LYS A 89 3.80 8.89 6.20
N PHE A 90 3.21 8.77 5.01
CA PHE A 90 3.84 9.26 3.79
C PHE A 90 3.92 10.81 3.76
N PRO A 91 2.85 11.60 3.92
CA PRO A 91 2.98 13.07 4.02
C PRO A 91 3.90 13.52 5.16
N VAL A 92 3.92 12.82 6.30
CA VAL A 92 4.88 13.12 7.38
C VAL A 92 6.32 12.96 6.88
N ALA A 93 6.66 11.83 6.29
CA ALA A 93 7.99 11.58 5.73
C ALA A 93 8.36 12.58 4.62
N ALA A 94 7.40 12.90 3.74
CA ALA A 94 7.61 13.89 2.68
C ALA A 94 7.94 15.28 3.25
N THR A 95 7.25 15.71 4.31
CA THR A 95 7.53 17.00 4.97
C THR A 95 8.90 17.01 5.63
N VAL A 96 9.29 15.90 6.28
CA VAL A 96 10.64 15.77 6.85
C VAL A 96 11.71 15.85 5.76
N LEU A 97 11.50 15.18 4.63
CA LEU A 97 12.44 15.19 3.51
C LEU A 97 12.47 16.54 2.78
N ASP A 98 11.40 17.32 2.78
CA ASP A 98 11.42 18.71 2.34
C ASP A 98 12.39 19.56 3.19
N ARG A 99 12.51 19.27 4.50
CA ARG A 99 13.52 19.89 5.36
C ARG A 99 14.94 19.44 5.00
N VAL A 100 15.11 18.19 4.63
CA VAL A 100 16.41 17.68 4.14
C VAL A 100 16.78 18.34 2.83
N ASP A 101 15.87 18.43 1.87
CA ASP A 101 16.09 19.07 0.58
C ASP A 101 16.42 20.57 0.71
N LYS A 102 15.88 21.24 1.74
CA LYS A 102 16.18 22.64 2.09
C LYS A 102 17.46 22.81 2.94
N GLY A 103 18.14 21.73 3.31
CA GLY A 103 19.34 21.75 4.13
C GLY A 103 19.10 22.16 5.59
N THR A 104 17.86 22.09 6.08
CA THR A 104 17.50 22.40 7.48
C THR A 104 17.38 21.16 8.37
N ALA A 105 17.50 19.97 7.79
CA ALA A 105 17.68 18.69 8.45
C ALA A 105 18.62 17.81 7.62
N ASP A 106 19.08 16.71 8.20
CA ASP A 106 19.93 15.72 7.54
C ASP A 106 19.48 14.32 7.96
N LEU A 107 19.61 13.32 7.06
CA LEU A 107 19.28 11.93 7.39
C LEU A 107 20.15 11.36 8.52
N HIS A 108 21.34 11.92 8.75
CA HIS A 108 22.21 11.56 9.89
C HIS A 108 21.83 12.28 11.19
N THR A 109 20.93 13.27 11.15
CA THR A 109 20.44 13.93 12.38
C THR A 109 19.94 12.87 13.35
N GLU A 110 20.47 12.89 14.58
CA GLU A 110 20.03 11.99 15.63
C GLU A 110 18.70 12.47 16.23
N VAL A 111 17.75 11.57 16.36
CA VAL A 111 16.50 11.76 17.11
C VAL A 111 16.50 10.90 18.36
N GLU A 112 16.04 11.48 19.45
CA GLU A 112 15.99 10.81 20.74
C GLU A 112 14.81 9.83 20.82
N VAL A 113 15.11 8.59 21.19
CA VAL A 113 14.11 7.54 21.49
C VAL A 113 13.99 7.45 23.00
N ALA A 114 13.00 8.15 23.55
CA ALA A 114 12.74 8.22 24.99
C ALA A 114 11.23 8.06 25.28
N ASP A 115 10.88 7.84 26.52
CA ASP A 115 9.53 7.53 26.97
C ASP A 115 8.42 8.44 26.41
N PRO A 116 8.57 9.79 26.32
CA PRO A 116 7.51 10.62 25.73
C PRO A 116 7.18 10.34 24.26
N PHE A 117 8.11 9.72 23.52
CA PHE A 117 7.94 9.41 22.11
C PHE A 117 7.50 7.98 21.84
N ILE A 118 7.81 7.03 22.75
CA ILE A 118 7.54 5.61 22.52
C ILE A 118 6.02 5.34 22.54
N VAL A 119 5.56 4.58 21.55
CA VAL A 119 4.19 4.07 21.47
C VAL A 119 4.20 2.61 21.91
N TRP A 120 4.02 2.38 23.21
CA TRP A 120 4.18 1.06 23.82
C TRP A 120 3.22 -0.02 23.32
N SER A 121 2.08 0.37 22.76
CA SER A 121 1.06 -0.55 22.23
C SER A 121 0.81 -0.38 20.72
N GLY A 122 1.71 0.32 20.02
CA GLY A 122 1.58 0.59 18.58
C GLY A 122 2.25 -0.45 17.70
N ASP A 123 2.10 -0.24 16.39
CA ASP A 123 2.81 -1.01 15.38
C ASP A 123 4.30 -0.67 15.39
N GLY A 124 5.13 -1.66 15.10
CA GLY A 124 6.56 -1.49 14.94
C GLY A 124 7.42 -2.35 15.87
N VAL A 125 8.69 -2.01 15.97
CA VAL A 125 9.71 -2.80 16.69
C VAL A 125 10.41 -2.00 17.79
N ILE A 126 10.35 -0.68 17.77
CA ILE A 126 11.04 0.17 18.76
C ILE A 126 10.63 -0.19 20.19
N PRO A 127 9.34 -0.43 20.52
CA PRO A 127 8.97 -0.79 21.91
C PRO A 127 9.65 -2.04 22.46
N PHE A 128 10.21 -2.90 21.59
CA PHE A 128 10.88 -4.15 21.97
C PHE A 128 12.39 -4.02 22.15
N ASP A 129 13.00 -2.86 21.83
CA ASP A 129 14.44 -2.64 21.95
C ASP A 129 14.93 -2.76 23.40
N GLY A 130 14.17 -2.27 24.39
CA GLY A 130 14.47 -2.39 25.82
C GLY A 130 15.66 -1.55 26.30
N ALA A 131 16.31 -0.77 25.43
CA ALA A 131 17.49 0.02 25.74
C ALA A 131 17.21 1.53 25.62
N TYR A 132 16.42 2.08 26.53
CA TYR A 132 16.01 3.49 26.54
C TYR A 132 16.60 4.26 27.72
N PRO A 133 16.87 5.58 27.58
CA PRO A 133 16.84 6.35 26.34
C PRO A 133 17.94 5.93 25.36
N SER A 134 17.66 6.02 24.07
CA SER A 134 18.62 5.77 22.99
C SER A 134 18.51 6.84 21.89
N ARG A 135 19.31 6.71 20.85
CA ARG A 135 19.26 7.60 19.69
C ARG A 135 19.35 6.81 18.40
N ILE A 136 18.59 7.22 17.41
CA ILE A 136 18.68 6.68 16.05
C ILE A 136 18.80 7.83 15.05
N SER A 137 19.31 7.55 13.86
CA SER A 137 19.34 8.57 12.80
C SER A 137 17.92 8.83 12.28
N LEU A 138 17.70 10.05 11.79
CA LEU A 138 16.46 10.43 11.12
C LEU A 138 16.15 9.48 9.94
N GLY A 139 17.19 9.11 9.17
CA GLY A 139 17.06 8.12 8.10
C GLY A 139 16.55 6.78 8.59
N HIS A 140 17.02 6.29 9.74
CA HIS A 140 16.52 5.07 10.35
C HIS A 140 15.04 5.23 10.78
N ALA A 141 14.70 6.34 11.43
CA ALA A 141 13.32 6.63 11.82
C ALA A 141 12.36 6.63 10.60
N ILE A 142 12.74 7.30 9.49
CA ILE A 142 11.93 7.31 8.25
C ILE A 142 11.82 5.91 7.65
N SER A 143 12.91 5.13 7.64
CA SER A 143 12.90 3.75 7.16
C SER A 143 11.89 2.89 7.91
N LEU A 144 11.89 2.93 9.25
CA LEU A 144 10.95 2.19 10.09
C LEU A 144 9.52 2.71 9.90
N LEU A 145 9.32 4.03 9.85
CA LEU A 145 8.04 4.68 9.62
C LEU A 145 7.32 4.13 8.39
N LEU A 146 8.03 3.94 7.31
CA LEU A 146 7.45 3.59 6.02
C LEU A 146 7.50 2.09 5.72
N SER A 147 8.56 1.37 6.13
CA SER A 147 8.70 -0.04 5.80
C SER A 147 7.82 -0.96 6.64
N ILE A 148 7.73 -0.71 7.94
CA ILE A 148 6.97 -1.52 8.89
C ILE A 148 5.87 -0.75 9.62
N SER A 149 5.60 0.48 9.17
CA SER A 149 4.57 1.34 9.79
C SER A 149 4.82 1.67 11.27
N GLU A 150 6.09 1.81 11.69
CA GLU A 150 6.47 2.08 13.07
C GLU A 150 5.82 3.36 13.62
N ASP A 151 5.00 3.21 14.68
CA ASP A 151 4.25 4.33 15.26
C ASP A 151 5.13 5.27 16.07
N THR A 152 6.11 4.72 16.78
CA THR A 152 7.09 5.52 17.50
C THR A 152 7.86 6.43 16.56
N SER A 153 8.23 5.95 15.36
CA SER A 153 8.92 6.76 14.35
C SER A 153 8.10 7.95 13.89
N SER A 154 6.77 7.85 13.84
CA SER A 154 5.91 9.02 13.59
C SER A 154 6.10 10.11 14.64
N ARG A 155 6.17 9.71 15.94
CA ARG A 155 6.45 10.65 17.02
C ARG A 155 7.89 11.19 17.00
N LEU A 156 8.87 10.37 16.59
CA LEU A 156 10.25 10.83 16.45
C LEU A 156 10.37 11.94 15.39
N CYS A 157 9.61 11.86 14.31
CA CYS A 157 9.55 12.91 13.30
C CYS A 157 9.07 14.26 13.88
N SER A 158 8.37 14.29 15.02
CA SER A 158 7.95 15.52 15.69
C SER A 158 9.13 16.32 16.29
N GLN A 159 10.30 15.73 16.38
CA GLN A 159 11.52 16.45 16.76
C GLN A 159 12.05 17.32 15.62
N ILE A 160 11.65 17.04 14.38
CA ILE A 160 12.10 17.74 13.16
C ILE A 160 11.01 18.67 12.61
N VAL A 161 9.75 18.21 12.55
CA VAL A 161 8.62 18.98 12.01
C VAL A 161 7.47 18.99 13.01
N THR A 162 6.61 19.99 12.91
CA THR A 162 5.37 20.11 13.70
C THR A 162 4.16 19.71 12.87
N ALA A 163 3.04 19.40 13.53
CA ALA A 163 1.76 19.15 12.84
C ALA A 163 1.34 20.33 11.94
N ALA A 164 1.54 21.57 12.40
CA ALA A 164 1.23 22.76 11.61
C ALA A 164 2.08 22.84 10.33
N GLU A 165 3.36 22.48 10.40
CA GLU A 165 4.26 22.48 9.23
C GLU A 165 3.88 21.37 8.25
N ILE A 166 3.49 20.18 8.72
CA ILE A 166 2.99 19.09 7.86
C ILE A 166 1.74 19.56 7.11
N ASN A 167 0.77 20.10 7.83
CA ASN A 167 -0.50 20.56 7.25
C ASN A 167 -0.27 21.73 6.28
N ALA A 168 0.57 22.69 6.63
CA ALA A 168 0.95 23.79 5.74
C ALA A 168 1.64 23.29 4.46
N TYR A 169 2.56 22.31 4.59
CA TYR A 169 3.22 21.73 3.43
C TYR A 169 2.20 21.03 2.50
N MET A 170 1.28 20.24 3.03
CA MET A 170 0.22 19.61 2.22
C MET A 170 -0.67 20.66 1.54
N GLN A 171 -1.02 21.74 2.21
CA GLN A 171 -1.76 22.86 1.59
C GLN A 171 -0.99 23.48 0.42
N THR A 172 0.32 23.73 0.57
CA THR A 172 1.15 24.24 -0.55
C THR A 172 1.22 23.28 -1.71
N GLN A 173 1.04 21.99 -1.46
CA GLN A 173 0.93 20.98 -2.49
C GLN A 173 -0.47 20.90 -3.13
N GLY A 174 -1.45 21.71 -2.70
CA GLY A 174 -2.82 21.65 -3.18
C GLY A 174 -3.61 20.45 -2.64
N LEU A 175 -3.26 19.97 -1.44
CA LEU A 175 -3.86 18.80 -0.77
C LEU A 175 -4.43 19.21 0.60
N PRO A 176 -5.44 20.10 0.64
CA PRO A 176 -5.92 20.71 1.89
C PRO A 176 -6.63 19.72 2.83
N ASN A 177 -7.15 18.60 2.33
CA ASN A 177 -7.79 17.58 3.15
C ASN A 177 -6.81 16.52 3.67
N THR A 178 -5.56 16.52 3.21
CA THR A 178 -4.51 15.62 3.72
C THR A 178 -3.82 16.30 4.89
N GLN A 179 -4.23 15.93 6.10
CA GLN A 179 -3.80 16.59 7.33
C GLN A 179 -3.54 15.60 8.45
N VAL A 180 -2.56 15.92 9.30
CA VAL A 180 -2.43 15.31 10.63
C VAL A 180 -3.26 16.11 11.63
N GLU A 181 -3.81 15.44 12.63
CA GLU A 181 -4.60 16.09 13.68
C GLU A 181 -3.70 16.66 14.77
N VAL A 182 -3.82 17.95 15.00
CA VAL A 182 -3.06 18.67 16.01
C VAL A 182 -3.51 18.30 17.42
N ILE A 183 -2.57 17.90 18.28
CA ILE A 183 -2.85 17.72 19.72
C ILE A 183 -2.46 19.00 20.45
N PRO A 184 -3.41 19.77 21.02
CA PRO A 184 -3.10 21.02 21.71
C PRO A 184 -2.06 20.85 22.82
N GLY A 185 -1.07 21.74 22.87
CA GLY A 185 0.00 21.70 23.88
C GLY A 185 1.01 20.56 23.70
N SER A 186 0.96 19.80 22.61
CA SER A 186 1.88 18.69 22.33
C SER A 186 2.62 18.92 21.01
N ARG A 187 3.83 18.37 20.90
CA ARG A 187 4.51 18.23 19.60
C ARG A 187 4.00 17.04 18.80
N ARG A 188 3.27 16.12 19.44
CA ARG A 188 2.69 14.93 18.80
C ARG A 188 1.43 15.30 18.03
N TRP A 189 1.01 14.41 17.17
CA TRP A 189 -0.24 14.48 16.38
C TRP A 189 -0.86 13.09 16.26
N TYR A 190 -2.14 13.05 15.91
CA TYR A 190 -2.75 11.84 15.33
C TYR A 190 -2.62 11.89 13.81
N LEU A 191 -2.70 10.74 13.15
CA LEU A 191 -2.48 10.65 11.71
C LEU A 191 -3.59 11.32 10.87
N GLY A 192 -4.72 11.67 11.50
CA GLY A 192 -5.74 12.53 10.92
C GLY A 192 -6.41 11.93 9.68
N TRP A 193 -6.61 12.76 8.68
CA TRP A 193 -7.48 12.44 7.54
C TRP A 193 -6.85 12.80 6.19
N THR A 194 -7.49 12.29 5.12
CA THR A 194 -7.18 12.56 3.73
C THR A 194 -8.40 12.26 2.86
N SER A 195 -8.25 12.30 1.54
CA SER A 195 -9.19 11.70 0.59
C SER A 195 -8.44 10.77 -0.38
N ALA A 196 -9.15 9.81 -0.98
CA ALA A 196 -8.54 8.93 -1.96
C ALA A 196 -7.93 9.72 -3.14
N ARG A 197 -8.58 10.84 -3.53
CA ARG A 197 -8.08 11.75 -4.56
C ARG A 197 -6.78 12.42 -4.16
N GLU A 198 -6.71 13.02 -2.99
CA GLU A 198 -5.53 13.75 -2.56
C GLU A 198 -4.34 12.83 -2.30
N MET A 199 -4.56 11.67 -1.70
CA MET A 199 -3.48 10.70 -1.49
C MET A 199 -2.94 10.18 -2.83
N HIS A 200 -3.80 9.89 -3.81
CA HIS A 200 -3.38 9.57 -5.17
C HIS A 200 -2.55 10.72 -5.78
N ASP A 201 -3.01 11.96 -5.66
CA ASP A 201 -2.33 13.12 -6.24
C ASP A 201 -0.96 13.37 -5.57
N LEU A 202 -0.83 13.09 -4.28
CA LEU A 202 0.45 13.12 -3.57
C LEU A 202 1.44 12.09 -4.16
N TRP A 203 0.99 10.85 -4.41
CA TRP A 203 1.79 9.84 -5.09
C TRP A 203 2.19 10.26 -6.50
N GLN A 204 1.25 10.85 -7.27
CA GLN A 204 1.54 11.37 -8.61
C GLN A 204 2.60 12.48 -8.57
N LYS A 205 2.53 13.39 -7.60
CA LYS A 205 3.55 14.43 -7.41
C LYS A 205 4.92 13.82 -7.11
N LEU A 206 4.97 12.79 -6.25
CA LEU A 206 6.21 12.11 -5.91
C LEU A 206 6.86 11.49 -7.15
N VAL A 207 6.15 10.60 -7.85
CA VAL A 207 6.75 9.85 -8.97
C VAL A 207 7.06 10.70 -10.20
N ARG A 208 6.46 11.88 -10.29
CA ARG A 208 6.76 12.88 -11.34
C ARG A 208 7.85 13.88 -10.95
N GLY A 209 8.51 13.69 -9.80
CA GLY A 209 9.55 14.58 -9.32
C GLY A 209 9.07 16.02 -9.02
N ARG A 210 7.80 16.18 -8.61
CA ARG A 210 7.19 17.48 -8.32
C ARG A 210 6.97 17.74 -6.83
N LEU A 211 7.31 16.76 -5.98
CA LEU A 211 7.11 16.83 -4.53
C LEU A 211 8.41 17.13 -3.80
N LEU A 212 9.48 16.45 -4.16
CA LEU A 212 10.78 16.44 -3.49
C LEU A 212 11.90 16.46 -4.52
N SER A 213 13.16 16.65 -4.08
CA SER A 213 14.32 16.43 -4.91
C SER A 213 14.38 15.01 -5.48
N ALA A 214 15.16 14.79 -6.54
CA ALA A 214 15.34 13.46 -7.12
C ALA A 214 15.86 12.45 -6.07
N ALA A 215 16.85 12.86 -5.26
CA ALA A 215 17.46 12.02 -4.23
C ALA A 215 16.45 11.63 -3.14
N SER A 216 15.66 12.58 -2.63
CA SER A 216 14.63 12.31 -1.61
C SER A 216 13.46 11.49 -2.17
N THR A 217 13.11 11.71 -3.44
CA THR A 217 12.10 10.90 -4.15
C THR A 217 12.55 9.45 -4.28
N GLU A 218 13.77 9.23 -4.76
CA GLU A 218 14.36 7.88 -4.88
C GLU A 218 14.43 7.19 -3.51
N TYR A 219 14.90 7.90 -2.48
CA TYR A 219 14.98 7.38 -1.12
C TYR A 219 13.61 6.90 -0.60
N LEU A 220 12.56 7.72 -0.73
CA LEU A 220 11.21 7.34 -0.32
C LEU A 220 10.68 6.13 -1.07
N VAL A 221 10.77 6.18 -2.40
CA VAL A 221 10.23 5.11 -3.23
C VAL A 221 10.98 3.81 -2.99
N LYS A 222 12.30 3.83 -2.79
CA LYS A 222 13.10 2.66 -2.46
C LYS A 222 12.63 2.00 -1.17
N ILE A 223 12.35 2.77 -0.10
CA ILE A 223 11.84 2.21 1.17
C ILE A 223 10.46 1.58 0.94
N MET A 224 9.52 2.31 0.33
CA MET A 224 8.14 1.85 0.15
C MET A 224 8.00 0.70 -0.86
N ARG A 225 9.01 0.46 -1.66
CA ARG A 225 9.12 -0.60 -2.66
C ARG A 225 9.92 -1.80 -2.17
N SER A 226 10.68 -1.64 -1.08
CA SER A 226 11.53 -2.71 -0.54
C SER A 226 10.75 -4.03 -0.40
N PRO A 227 11.32 -5.18 -0.78
CA PRO A 227 10.71 -6.50 -0.63
C PRO A 227 10.30 -6.82 0.81
N ASN A 228 11.03 -6.26 1.78
CA ASN A 228 10.79 -6.44 3.20
C ASN A 228 9.81 -5.42 3.79
N ALA A 229 9.41 -4.40 3.01
CA ALA A 229 8.37 -3.49 3.41
C ALA A 229 7.01 -4.20 3.38
N PHE A 230 6.05 -3.55 4.00
CA PHE A 230 4.68 -4.01 4.18
C PHE A 230 4.15 -4.89 3.02
N ALA A 231 3.83 -6.15 3.30
CA ALA A 231 3.50 -7.17 2.28
C ALA A 231 2.02 -7.54 2.23
N GLU A 232 1.15 -6.89 3.01
CA GLU A 232 -0.29 -7.09 2.94
C GLU A 232 -0.94 -6.32 1.77
N GLY A 233 -2.22 -6.58 1.51
CA GLY A 233 -2.98 -5.89 0.46
C GLY A 233 -2.42 -6.18 -0.93
N ILE A 234 -2.22 -5.12 -1.71
CA ILE A 234 -1.83 -5.19 -3.13
C ILE A 234 -0.61 -6.09 -3.38
N ARG A 235 0.36 -6.08 -2.49
CA ARG A 235 1.61 -6.86 -2.65
C ARG A 235 1.51 -8.32 -2.21
N SER A 236 0.48 -8.70 -1.46
CA SER A 236 0.39 -9.97 -0.74
C SER A 236 0.49 -11.21 -1.65
N LYS A 237 -0.13 -11.16 -2.83
CA LYS A 237 -0.16 -12.29 -3.79
C LYS A 237 0.82 -12.14 -4.96
N LEU A 238 1.77 -11.24 -4.85
CA LEU A 238 2.79 -10.99 -5.87
C LEU A 238 4.03 -11.84 -5.61
N GLY A 239 4.66 -12.31 -6.69
CA GLY A 239 6.00 -12.89 -6.65
C GLY A 239 7.06 -11.83 -6.36
N THR A 240 8.31 -12.26 -6.09
CA THR A 240 9.41 -11.36 -5.70
C THR A 240 9.64 -10.23 -6.71
N VAL A 241 9.69 -10.56 -8.00
CA VAL A 241 9.89 -9.56 -9.08
C VAL A 241 8.71 -8.59 -9.15
N GLU A 242 7.48 -9.10 -9.12
CA GLU A 242 6.28 -8.27 -9.17
C GLU A 242 6.16 -7.35 -7.94
N ARG A 243 6.55 -7.84 -6.74
CA ARG A 243 6.60 -7.02 -5.51
C ARG A 243 7.52 -5.82 -5.67
N GLY A 244 8.69 -6.02 -6.27
CA GLY A 244 9.63 -4.96 -6.56
C GLY A 244 9.09 -3.88 -7.50
N ARG A 245 7.97 -4.13 -8.21
CA ARG A 245 7.26 -3.18 -9.06
C ARG A 245 6.21 -2.34 -8.32
N VAL A 246 6.01 -2.52 -7.01
CA VAL A 246 4.96 -1.84 -6.26
C VAL A 246 5.54 -1.08 -5.09
N ALA A 247 5.45 0.26 -5.13
CA ALA A 247 5.67 1.11 -3.97
C ALA A 247 4.31 1.38 -3.30
N THR A 248 4.23 1.17 -1.99
CA THR A 248 2.95 1.27 -1.30
C THR A 248 3.08 1.71 0.16
N LYS A 249 2.03 2.34 0.69
CA LYS A 249 1.82 2.55 2.12
C LYS A 249 0.39 2.18 2.48
N ALA A 250 0.26 1.29 3.44
CA ALA A 250 -1.04 0.89 3.97
C ALA A 250 -1.30 1.45 5.36
N GLY A 251 -2.55 1.36 5.80
CA GLY A 251 -2.99 1.74 7.11
C GLY A 251 -4.25 0.99 7.52
N TRP A 252 -4.46 0.89 8.83
CA TRP A 252 -5.61 0.22 9.43
C TRP A 252 -5.91 0.74 10.82
N MET A 253 -7.16 0.67 11.21
CA MET A 253 -7.67 0.83 12.57
C MET A 253 -9.15 0.40 12.59
N ASP A 254 -9.59 -0.20 13.68
CA ASP A 254 -10.98 -0.64 13.88
C ASP A 254 -11.56 -1.34 12.64
N THR A 255 -12.56 -0.74 12.01
CA THR A 255 -13.24 -1.25 10.81
C THR A 255 -12.50 -0.97 9.52
N GLY A 256 -11.57 -0.03 9.52
CA GLY A 256 -10.97 0.54 8.30
C GLY A 256 -9.70 -0.15 7.84
N ARG A 257 -9.55 -0.23 6.52
CA ARG A 257 -8.34 -0.75 5.85
C ARG A 257 -8.07 0.09 4.62
N CYS A 258 -6.90 0.70 4.55
CA CYS A 258 -6.54 1.55 3.43
C CYS A 258 -5.17 1.21 2.85
N GLU A 259 -4.94 1.59 1.61
CA GLU A 259 -3.66 1.42 0.92
C GLU A 259 -3.58 2.35 -0.28
N ALA A 260 -2.46 3.05 -0.43
CA ALA A 260 -2.20 3.86 -1.60
C ALA A 260 -0.77 3.61 -2.11
N GLY A 261 -0.58 3.74 -3.43
CA GLY A 261 0.72 3.44 -4.01
C GLY A 261 0.77 3.57 -5.52
N VAL A 262 1.88 3.09 -6.07
CA VAL A 262 2.18 3.08 -7.50
C VAL A 262 2.66 1.71 -7.94
N ILE A 263 2.14 1.23 -9.06
CA ILE A 263 2.66 0.06 -9.78
C ILE A 263 3.51 0.57 -10.94
N TYR A 264 4.70 0.02 -11.05
CA TYR A 264 5.64 0.30 -12.14
C TYR A 264 5.55 -0.80 -13.20
N ASP A 265 5.83 -0.45 -14.44
CA ASP A 265 6.00 -1.43 -15.52
C ASP A 265 7.30 -2.25 -15.35
N ALA A 266 7.59 -3.17 -16.27
CA ALA A 266 8.78 -4.00 -16.21
C ALA A 266 10.09 -3.21 -16.44
N ALA A 267 10.01 -2.03 -17.03
CA ALA A 267 11.14 -1.14 -17.26
C ALA A 267 11.38 -0.16 -16.11
N GLY A 268 10.47 -0.12 -15.12
CA GLY A 268 10.58 0.74 -13.95
C GLY A 268 9.85 2.08 -14.08
N ALA A 269 9.04 2.28 -15.13
CA ALA A 269 8.24 3.49 -15.29
C ALA A 269 6.88 3.37 -14.55
N PRO A 270 6.37 4.44 -13.90
CA PRO A 270 5.09 4.40 -13.19
C PRO A 270 3.92 4.23 -14.16
N VAL A 271 3.07 3.22 -13.97
CA VAL A 271 1.98 2.89 -14.87
C VAL A 271 0.60 2.95 -14.22
N VAL A 272 0.45 2.57 -12.96
CA VAL A 272 -0.80 2.69 -12.21
C VAL A 272 -0.56 3.43 -10.92
N THR A 273 -1.39 4.43 -10.62
CA THR A 273 -1.46 5.01 -9.28
C THR A 273 -2.83 4.69 -8.69
N TYR A 274 -2.82 4.22 -7.46
CA TYR A 274 -4.03 3.83 -6.76
C TYR A 274 -4.08 4.39 -5.35
N SER A 275 -5.31 4.64 -4.89
CA SER A 275 -5.61 5.01 -3.52
C SER A 275 -6.95 4.38 -3.14
N LEU A 276 -6.93 3.52 -2.13
CA LEU A 276 -8.03 2.65 -1.73
C LEU A 276 -8.28 2.82 -0.23
N TYR A 277 -9.45 3.28 0.14
CA TYR A 277 -9.94 3.37 1.52
C TYR A 277 -11.21 2.56 1.63
N ALA A 278 -11.35 1.79 2.67
CA ALA A 278 -12.56 1.00 2.88
C ALA A 278 -12.82 0.73 4.36
N ASP A 279 -14.10 0.66 4.71
CA ASP A 279 -14.60 0.32 6.04
C ASP A 279 -15.54 -0.88 5.97
N HIS A 280 -15.41 -1.79 6.93
CA HIS A 280 -16.27 -2.96 7.04
C HIS A 280 -16.73 -3.16 8.48
N PRO A 281 -17.92 -2.66 8.86
CA PRO A 281 -18.40 -2.68 10.24
C PRO A 281 -18.49 -4.08 10.87
N ASP A 282 -18.79 -5.11 10.05
CA ASP A 282 -18.91 -6.49 10.52
C ASP A 282 -17.57 -7.17 10.82
N HIS A 283 -16.45 -6.50 10.53
CA HIS A 283 -15.09 -6.98 10.73
C HIS A 283 -14.27 -6.02 11.59
N GLN A 284 -14.91 -5.39 12.56
CA GLN A 284 -14.23 -4.56 13.55
C GLN A 284 -13.17 -5.38 14.29
N ASP A 285 -12.00 -4.78 14.52
CA ASP A 285 -10.87 -5.40 15.24
C ASP A 285 -10.34 -6.73 14.66
N ASP A 286 -10.71 -7.10 13.43
CA ASP A 286 -10.04 -8.18 12.69
C ASP A 286 -8.79 -7.66 12.00
N TYR A 287 -7.63 -7.76 12.66
CA TYR A 287 -6.31 -7.35 12.13
C TYR A 287 -5.60 -8.49 11.40
N SER A 288 -6.28 -9.57 11.09
CA SER A 288 -5.71 -10.71 10.36
C SER A 288 -5.55 -10.41 8.86
N GLY A 289 -4.60 -11.09 8.22
CA GLY A 289 -4.45 -11.04 6.76
C GLY A 289 -5.64 -11.62 5.98
N ASN A 290 -6.62 -12.25 6.66
CA ASN A 290 -7.84 -12.79 6.08
C ASN A 290 -9.00 -11.78 6.06
N HIS A 291 -8.83 -10.60 6.64
CA HIS A 291 -9.84 -9.54 6.59
C HIS A 291 -10.33 -9.31 5.15
N PRO A 292 -11.66 -9.29 4.88
CA PRO A 292 -12.18 -9.25 3.50
C PRO A 292 -11.60 -8.13 2.64
N LEU A 293 -11.44 -6.93 3.20
CA LEU A 293 -10.86 -5.78 2.50
C LEU A 293 -9.37 -5.98 2.16
N ILE A 294 -8.59 -6.67 3.02
CA ILE A 294 -7.19 -7.00 2.75
C ILE A 294 -7.12 -8.07 1.66
N ALA A 295 -7.94 -9.10 1.76
CA ALA A 295 -8.02 -10.19 0.78
C ALA A 295 -8.42 -9.68 -0.62
N ALA A 296 -9.37 -8.75 -0.70
CA ALA A 296 -9.77 -8.09 -1.94
C ALA A 296 -8.61 -7.32 -2.57
N ARG A 297 -7.92 -6.46 -1.80
CA ARG A 297 -6.74 -5.73 -2.29
C ARG A 297 -5.64 -6.68 -2.77
N ALA A 298 -5.43 -7.80 -2.09
CA ALA A 298 -4.47 -8.83 -2.50
C ALA A 298 -4.82 -9.46 -3.87
N ARG A 299 -6.11 -9.70 -4.12
CA ARG A 299 -6.58 -10.18 -5.43
C ARG A 299 -6.49 -9.08 -6.49
N MET A 300 -6.89 -7.85 -6.16
CA MET A 300 -6.71 -6.68 -7.03
C MET A 300 -5.25 -6.53 -7.47
N GLY A 301 -4.31 -6.56 -6.53
CA GLY A 301 -2.89 -6.33 -6.83
C GLY A 301 -2.33 -7.27 -7.90
N ARG A 302 -2.56 -8.58 -7.76
CA ARG A 302 -2.14 -9.56 -8.75
C ARG A 302 -2.77 -9.33 -10.12
N ARG A 303 -4.06 -8.97 -10.14
CA ARG A 303 -4.79 -8.73 -11.39
C ARG A 303 -4.42 -7.39 -12.02
N PHE A 304 -4.15 -6.35 -11.22
CA PHE A 304 -3.69 -5.04 -11.70
C PHE A 304 -2.32 -5.15 -12.37
N VAL A 305 -1.35 -5.81 -11.72
CA VAL A 305 -0.02 -6.04 -12.32
C VAL A 305 -0.15 -6.73 -13.67
N ARG A 306 -0.96 -7.80 -13.77
CA ARG A 306 -1.20 -8.50 -15.04
C ARG A 306 -1.89 -7.63 -16.09
N ALA A 307 -2.83 -6.77 -15.65
CA ALA A 307 -3.53 -5.88 -16.57
C ALA A 307 -2.60 -4.86 -17.24
N VAL A 308 -1.43 -4.58 -16.66
CA VAL A 308 -0.46 -3.61 -17.18
C VAL A 308 0.86 -4.24 -17.63
N ASP A 309 0.99 -5.55 -17.70
CA ASP A 309 2.25 -6.22 -18.08
C ASP A 309 2.74 -5.88 -19.51
N ARG A 310 1.83 -5.42 -20.38
CA ARG A 310 2.15 -5.00 -21.76
C ARG A 310 2.01 -3.49 -21.98
N ILE A 311 1.87 -2.73 -20.90
CA ILE A 311 1.68 -1.28 -20.96
C ILE A 311 2.99 -0.62 -20.53
N ALA A 312 3.52 0.28 -21.35
CA ALA A 312 4.61 1.15 -20.96
C ALA A 312 4.07 2.26 -20.07
N GLY A 313 4.78 2.54 -18.98
CA GLY A 313 4.45 3.61 -18.04
C GLY A 313 4.73 5.00 -18.59
N ALA A 314 4.40 6.01 -17.82
CA ALA A 314 4.69 7.42 -18.10
C ALA A 314 6.15 7.75 -17.79
N PRO A 315 6.73 8.79 -18.41
CA PRO A 315 7.97 9.38 -17.94
C PRO A 315 7.83 9.85 -16.47
N GLY A 316 8.80 9.49 -15.66
CA GLY A 316 8.82 9.82 -14.24
C GLY A 316 10.12 9.36 -13.62
N LEU A 317 10.15 9.15 -12.32
CA LEU A 317 11.28 8.49 -11.68
C LEU A 317 11.33 7.03 -12.18
N GLU A 318 12.24 6.76 -13.09
CA GLU A 318 12.55 5.40 -13.52
C GLU A 318 13.33 4.70 -12.42
N LEU A 319 12.88 3.52 -12.06
CA LEU A 319 13.50 2.72 -11.00
C LEU A 319 14.20 1.52 -11.62
N GLU A 320 15.46 1.33 -11.25
CA GLU A 320 16.16 0.10 -11.56
C GLU A 320 15.37 -1.11 -11.04
N PRO A 321 15.28 -2.19 -11.82
CA PRO A 321 14.68 -3.43 -11.35
C PRO A 321 15.41 -3.93 -10.10
N GLU A 322 14.71 -4.03 -8.99
CA GLU A 322 15.30 -4.52 -7.75
C GLU A 322 15.40 -6.04 -7.81
N THR A 323 16.61 -6.57 -7.86
CA THR A 323 16.88 -8.01 -7.74
C THR A 323 17.10 -8.35 -6.27
N TYR A 324 16.01 -8.69 -5.58
CA TYR A 324 16.14 -9.22 -4.22
C TYR A 324 16.81 -10.59 -4.25
N ARG A 325 17.95 -10.71 -3.57
CA ARG A 325 18.63 -11.97 -3.30
C ARG A 325 18.85 -12.06 -1.80
N PRO A 326 18.22 -13.04 -1.10
CA PRO A 326 18.51 -13.24 0.30
C PRO A 326 19.98 -13.62 0.48
N SER A 327 20.59 -13.14 1.55
CA SER A 327 21.95 -13.45 1.96
C SER A 327 21.90 -14.26 3.24
N ASN A 328 22.84 -15.17 3.44
CA ASN A 328 23.00 -15.94 4.68
C ASN A 328 23.96 -15.27 5.68
N GLY A 329 24.21 -14.00 5.53
CA GLY A 329 25.18 -13.24 6.32
C GLY A 329 26.46 -12.92 5.56
#